data_43c796e5af0e683880a712c8bd9b6ec5
#
_entry.id   43c796e5af0e683880a712c8bd9b6ec5
#
_cell.length_a   1.000
_cell.length_b   1.000
_cell.length_c   1.000
_cell.angle_alpha   90.00
_cell.angle_beta   90.00
_cell.angle_gamma   90.00
#
_symmetry.space_group_name_H-M   'P 1'
#
loop_
_entity.id
_entity.type
_entity.pdbx_description
1 polymer ?
#
loop_
_entity_poly.entity_id
_entity_poly.type
_entity_poly.pdbx_seq_one_letter_code
_entity_poly.pdbx_strand_id
1 'polypeptide(L)'
;MLEVQEALATKQRAKQQEAAESAITENKKAIFNSKYDMVLGNPDGDVTVVEFYDYNCGYCKRALTDMDDILSKDKNVRFVLKELPILGPDSLAAHKVSAAFRLVAPEKYGEFHRALLGSEDRATEETAIAVAGTLGVTEKQLRAKMEKEPHDAAVREAYTLANDLGITGTPSYVIGNEAVFGAVGAAEISTKVANMRSCGKTAC
;
A
#
# COMPACT_ATOMS: atom_id res chain seq x y z
N MET A 1 9.23 -3.34 -38.35
CA MET A 1 7.97 -3.20 -37.55
C MET A 1 8.20 -3.42 -36.07
N LEU A 2 8.93 -4.44 -35.64
CA LEU A 2 9.26 -4.69 -34.22
C LEU A 2 10.05 -3.54 -33.57
N GLU A 3 11.10 -3.03 -34.22
CA GLU A 3 11.91 -1.91 -33.69
C GLU A 3 11.11 -0.62 -33.47
N VAL A 4 10.13 -0.34 -34.32
CA VAL A 4 9.25 0.84 -34.17
C VAL A 4 8.31 0.66 -32.97
N GLN A 5 7.80 -0.55 -32.76
CA GLN A 5 6.95 -0.87 -31.61
C GLN A 5 7.74 -0.80 -30.30
N GLU A 6 8.97 -1.31 -30.27
CA GLU A 6 9.85 -1.22 -29.11
C GLU A 6 10.23 0.24 -28.78
N ALA A 7 10.56 1.03 -29.80
CA ALA A 7 10.87 2.45 -29.61
C ALA A 7 9.67 3.25 -29.10
N LEU A 8 8.46 2.96 -29.61
CA LEU A 8 7.22 3.57 -29.12
C LEU A 8 6.92 3.17 -27.68
N ALA A 9 7.05 1.89 -27.36
CA ALA A 9 6.84 1.38 -26.00
C ALA A 9 7.84 2.00 -25.00
N THR A 10 9.11 2.12 -25.38
CA THR A 10 10.16 2.77 -24.57
C THR A 10 9.84 4.24 -24.33
N LYS A 11 9.45 4.97 -25.36
CA LYS A 11 9.07 6.39 -25.26
C LYS A 11 7.83 6.58 -24.39
N GLN A 12 6.88 5.68 -24.48
CA GLN A 12 5.66 5.72 -23.68
C GLN A 12 5.93 5.43 -22.20
N ARG A 13 6.79 4.45 -21.90
CA ARG A 13 7.27 4.16 -20.53
C ARG A 13 8.02 5.35 -19.93
N ALA A 14 8.94 5.97 -20.69
CA ALA A 14 9.67 7.14 -20.22
C ALA A 14 8.73 8.30 -19.89
N LYS A 15 7.75 8.59 -20.76
CA LYS A 15 6.73 9.62 -20.51
C LYS A 15 5.86 9.32 -19.28
N GLN A 16 5.49 8.06 -19.11
CA GLN A 16 4.72 7.63 -17.94
C GLN A 16 5.52 7.77 -16.64
N GLN A 17 6.80 7.41 -16.68
CA GLN A 17 7.71 7.58 -15.54
C GLN A 17 7.90 9.06 -15.17
N GLU A 18 8.11 9.94 -16.15
CA GLU A 18 8.23 11.38 -15.93
C GLU A 18 6.95 11.97 -15.32
N ALA A 19 5.78 11.55 -15.81
CA ALA A 19 4.50 11.97 -15.25
C ALA A 19 4.32 11.48 -13.79
N ALA A 20 4.69 10.23 -13.50
CA ALA A 20 4.64 9.67 -12.15
C ALA A 20 5.60 10.42 -11.20
N GLU A 21 6.81 10.76 -11.64
CA GLU A 21 7.79 11.52 -10.86
C GLU A 21 7.28 12.94 -10.50
N SER A 22 6.63 13.62 -11.45
CA SER A 22 5.96 14.90 -11.18
C SER A 22 4.85 14.75 -10.15
N ALA A 23 3.97 13.76 -10.35
CA ALA A 23 2.88 13.47 -9.43
C ALA A 23 3.37 13.11 -8.02
N ILE A 24 4.47 12.35 -7.90
CA ILE A 24 5.09 12.02 -6.60
C ILE A 24 5.58 13.30 -5.91
N THR A 25 6.22 14.19 -6.64
CA THR A 25 6.76 15.46 -6.11
C THR A 25 5.62 16.34 -5.61
N GLU A 26 4.56 16.49 -6.39
CA GLU A 26 3.40 17.32 -6.07
C GLU A 26 2.60 16.78 -4.88
N ASN A 27 2.50 15.46 -4.76
CA ASN A 27 1.70 14.77 -3.76
C ASN A 27 2.52 14.15 -2.60
N LYS A 28 3.79 14.55 -2.43
CA LYS A 28 4.74 13.94 -1.50
C LYS A 28 4.17 13.72 -0.09
N LYS A 29 3.45 14.70 0.46
CA LYS A 29 2.87 14.58 1.80
C LYS A 29 1.77 13.52 1.85
N ALA A 30 0.87 13.49 0.89
CA ALA A 30 -0.23 12.54 0.81
C ALA A 30 0.26 11.12 0.52
N ILE A 31 1.35 10.96 -0.24
CA ILE A 31 1.94 9.66 -0.56
C ILE A 31 2.66 9.07 0.66
N PHE A 32 3.55 9.85 1.29
CA PHE A 32 4.48 9.31 2.29
C PHE A 32 4.06 9.55 3.74
N ASN A 33 3.16 10.50 4.01
CA ASN A 33 2.84 10.96 5.36
C ASN A 33 1.36 11.33 5.52
N SER A 34 0.47 10.59 4.88
CA SER A 34 -0.97 10.78 5.07
C SER A 34 -1.39 10.31 6.47
N LYS A 35 -2.31 11.05 7.07
CA LYS A 35 -2.92 10.67 8.36
C LYS A 35 -3.82 9.44 8.26
N TYR A 36 -4.12 9.00 7.05
CA TYR A 36 -4.98 7.85 6.79
C TYR A 36 -4.22 6.53 6.70
N ASP A 37 -2.91 6.59 6.54
CA ASP A 37 -2.08 5.40 6.35
C ASP A 37 -1.57 4.82 7.67
N MET A 38 -1.12 3.58 7.60
CA MET A 38 -0.36 2.95 8.67
C MET A 38 1.07 2.68 8.26
N VAL A 39 1.94 2.69 9.23
CA VAL A 39 3.36 2.40 9.04
C VAL A 39 3.68 1.06 9.68
N LEU A 40 4.34 0.18 8.92
CA LEU A 40 4.98 -1.03 9.45
C LEU A 40 6.50 -0.93 9.27
N GLY A 41 7.23 -1.67 10.09
CA GLY A 41 8.69 -1.58 10.15
C GLY A 41 9.14 -0.42 11.01
N ASN A 42 10.22 0.27 10.60
CA ASN A 42 10.77 1.38 11.36
C ASN A 42 10.09 2.71 10.97
N PRO A 43 9.34 3.37 11.86
CA PRO A 43 8.73 4.66 11.54
C PRO A 43 9.74 5.75 11.19
N ASP A 44 10.98 5.63 11.68
CA ASP A 44 12.10 6.54 11.39
C ASP A 44 13.06 5.96 10.34
N GLY A 45 12.61 4.96 9.56
CA GLY A 45 13.41 4.31 8.52
C GLY A 45 13.89 5.29 7.46
N ASP A 46 15.12 5.06 6.98
CA ASP A 46 15.80 5.94 6.03
C ASP A 46 15.23 5.87 4.61
N VAL A 47 14.59 4.76 4.25
CA VAL A 47 13.88 4.60 2.97
C VAL A 47 12.44 4.19 3.24
N THR A 48 11.52 4.88 2.58
CA THR A 48 10.09 4.56 2.64
C THR A 48 9.65 3.83 1.38
N VAL A 49 8.97 2.70 1.58
CA VAL A 49 8.22 1.96 0.57
C VAL A 49 6.75 2.18 0.83
N VAL A 50 6.03 2.83 -0.08
CA VAL A 50 4.57 2.97 0.00
C VAL A 50 3.96 1.84 -0.80
N GLU A 51 3.04 1.07 -0.22
CA GLU A 51 2.32 0.00 -0.89
C GLU A 51 0.83 0.36 -0.99
N PHE A 52 0.33 0.42 -2.23
CA PHE A 52 -1.10 0.48 -2.53
C PHE A 52 -1.63 -0.94 -2.64
N TYR A 53 -2.60 -1.30 -1.79
CA TYR A 53 -3.08 -2.68 -1.69
C TYR A 53 -4.60 -2.78 -1.54
N ASP A 54 -5.12 -3.97 -1.84
CA ASP A 54 -6.51 -4.36 -1.60
C ASP A 54 -6.54 -5.71 -0.87
N TYR A 55 -7.34 -5.84 0.18
CA TYR A 55 -7.43 -7.07 0.98
C TYR A 55 -7.90 -8.28 0.19
N ASN A 56 -8.63 -8.10 -0.92
CA ASN A 56 -9.07 -9.19 -1.79
C ASN A 56 -8.13 -9.46 -2.97
N CYS A 57 -7.01 -8.76 -3.05
CA CYS A 57 -6.04 -8.95 -4.12
C CYS A 57 -5.11 -10.13 -3.84
N GLY A 58 -5.20 -11.18 -4.65
CA GLY A 58 -4.32 -12.36 -4.52
C GLY A 58 -2.83 -12.05 -4.68
N TYR A 59 -2.47 -11.04 -5.46
CA TYR A 59 -1.10 -10.59 -5.59
C TYR A 59 -0.62 -9.80 -4.35
N CYS A 60 -1.53 -9.08 -3.66
CA CYS A 60 -1.21 -8.42 -2.40
C CYS A 60 -0.97 -9.43 -1.27
N LYS A 61 -1.69 -10.57 -1.26
CA LYS A 61 -1.42 -11.67 -0.33
C LYS A 61 0.02 -12.21 -0.48
N ARG A 62 0.54 -12.29 -1.70
CA ARG A 62 1.95 -12.66 -1.94
C ARG A 62 2.89 -11.54 -1.54
N ALA A 63 2.55 -10.30 -1.84
CA ALA A 63 3.34 -9.12 -1.48
C ALA A 63 3.50 -8.96 0.04
N LEU A 64 2.54 -9.43 0.83
CA LEU A 64 2.66 -9.49 2.29
C LEU A 64 3.88 -10.30 2.74
N THR A 65 4.13 -11.45 2.10
CA THR A 65 5.33 -12.27 2.38
C THR A 65 6.60 -11.53 2.00
N ASP A 66 6.60 -10.81 0.88
CA ASP A 66 7.73 -9.99 0.44
C ASP A 66 8.02 -8.86 1.44
N MET A 67 7.00 -8.16 1.91
CA MET A 67 7.12 -7.11 2.92
C MET A 67 7.72 -7.67 4.22
N ASP A 68 7.19 -8.79 4.72
CA ASP A 68 7.68 -9.40 5.95
C ASP A 68 9.13 -9.89 5.81
N ASP A 69 9.51 -10.43 4.65
CA ASP A 69 10.90 -10.80 4.36
C ASP A 69 11.82 -9.58 4.39
N ILE A 70 11.44 -8.48 3.75
CA ILE A 70 12.21 -7.23 3.75
C ILE A 70 12.35 -6.68 5.18
N LEU A 71 11.25 -6.56 5.92
CA LEU A 71 11.27 -6.03 7.30
C LEU A 71 12.02 -6.93 8.28
N SER A 72 12.14 -8.24 8.00
CA SER A 72 12.94 -9.15 8.79
C SER A 72 14.44 -8.89 8.63
N LYS A 73 14.87 -8.59 7.41
CA LYS A 73 16.28 -8.43 6.99
C LYS A 73 16.80 -7.01 7.13
N ASP A 74 15.93 -6.01 6.94
CA ASP A 74 16.26 -4.59 6.93
C ASP A 74 15.43 -3.81 7.96
N LYS A 75 16.09 -3.46 9.08
CA LYS A 75 15.45 -2.76 10.21
C LYS A 75 15.33 -1.24 10.00
N ASN A 76 15.82 -0.71 8.89
CA ASN A 76 15.78 0.71 8.57
C ASN A 76 14.79 1.05 7.45
N VAL A 77 13.96 0.10 7.02
CA VAL A 77 12.90 0.33 6.06
C VAL A 77 11.60 0.70 6.77
N ARG A 78 10.91 1.69 6.21
CA ARG A 78 9.57 2.14 6.58
C ARG A 78 8.58 1.74 5.50
N PHE A 79 7.63 0.86 5.81
CA PHE A 79 6.50 0.58 4.92
C PHE A 79 5.30 1.45 5.28
N VAL A 80 4.76 2.17 4.30
CA VAL A 80 3.48 2.90 4.39
C VAL A 80 2.42 2.10 3.66
N LEU A 81 1.39 1.69 4.37
CA LEU A 81 0.27 0.91 3.84
C LEU A 81 -0.87 1.84 3.43
N LYS A 82 -1.12 1.92 2.13
CA LYS A 82 -2.16 2.76 1.53
C LYS A 82 -3.29 1.91 0.97
N GLU A 83 -4.44 2.02 1.59
CA GLU A 83 -5.64 1.25 1.26
C GLU A 83 -6.24 1.72 -0.07
N LEU A 84 -6.31 0.81 -1.06
CA LEU A 84 -6.89 1.06 -2.38
C LEU A 84 -7.92 -0.02 -2.73
N PRO A 85 -9.18 0.08 -2.23
CA PRO A 85 -10.22 -0.94 -2.40
C PRO A 85 -10.83 -0.93 -3.80
N ILE A 86 -10.14 -1.52 -4.79
CA ILE A 86 -10.56 -1.52 -6.21
C ILE A 86 -11.29 -2.79 -6.65
N LEU A 87 -11.38 -3.82 -5.79
CA LEU A 87 -11.92 -5.13 -6.15
C LEU A 87 -13.39 -5.31 -5.72
N GLY A 88 -14.12 -4.22 -5.57
CA GLY A 88 -15.56 -4.24 -5.39
C GLY A 88 -16.06 -3.92 -3.99
N PRO A 89 -17.37 -4.10 -3.74
CA PRO A 89 -18.02 -3.67 -2.50
C PRO A 89 -17.46 -4.32 -1.24
N ASP A 90 -17.11 -5.61 -1.30
CA ASP A 90 -16.54 -6.33 -0.15
C ASP A 90 -15.18 -5.77 0.23
N SER A 91 -14.32 -5.45 -0.76
CA SER A 91 -13.05 -4.77 -0.51
C SER A 91 -13.27 -3.44 0.20
N LEU A 92 -14.19 -2.62 -0.30
CA LEU A 92 -14.52 -1.34 0.35
C LEU A 92 -15.02 -1.53 1.78
N ALA A 93 -15.86 -2.54 2.03
CA ALA A 93 -16.39 -2.84 3.36
C ALA A 93 -15.28 -3.30 4.32
N ALA A 94 -14.40 -4.20 3.89
CA ALA A 94 -13.26 -4.67 4.67
C ALA A 94 -12.29 -3.51 5.01
N HIS A 95 -12.01 -2.63 4.06
CA HIS A 95 -11.15 -1.46 4.28
C HIS A 95 -11.78 -0.44 5.24
N LYS A 96 -13.11 -0.30 5.27
CA LYS A 96 -13.80 0.53 6.30
C LYS A 96 -13.56 0.00 7.71
N VAL A 97 -13.62 -1.32 7.88
CA VAL A 97 -13.30 -1.97 9.17
C VAL A 97 -11.83 -1.77 9.52
N SER A 98 -10.93 -1.94 8.56
CA SER A 98 -9.48 -1.72 8.73
C SER A 98 -9.19 -0.29 9.20
N ALA A 99 -9.79 0.71 8.58
CA ALA A 99 -9.64 2.11 8.98
C ALA A 99 -10.14 2.36 10.42
N ALA A 100 -11.27 1.75 10.80
CA ALA A 100 -11.78 1.84 12.16
C ALA A 100 -10.85 1.13 13.15
N PHE A 101 -10.35 -0.06 12.80
CA PHE A 101 -9.40 -0.81 13.64
C PHE A 101 -8.13 0.00 13.91
N ARG A 102 -7.55 0.61 12.87
CA ARG A 102 -6.38 1.50 12.98
C ARG A 102 -6.57 2.60 14.02
N LEU A 103 -7.78 3.14 14.13
CA LEU A 103 -8.10 4.23 15.07
C LEU A 103 -8.43 3.73 16.49
N VAL A 104 -8.82 2.46 16.63
CA VAL A 104 -9.16 1.85 17.93
C VAL A 104 -7.95 1.20 18.57
N ALA A 105 -7.13 0.49 17.79
CA ALA A 105 -5.99 -0.27 18.29
C ALA A 105 -4.79 -0.17 17.32
N PRO A 106 -4.20 1.03 17.14
CA PRO A 106 -3.12 1.25 16.18
C PRO A 106 -1.89 0.37 16.43
N GLU A 107 -1.60 0.04 17.68
CA GLU A 107 -0.48 -0.83 18.06
C GLU A 107 -0.63 -2.28 17.59
N LYS A 108 -1.85 -2.72 17.33
CA LYS A 108 -2.18 -4.08 16.83
C LYS A 108 -2.44 -4.10 15.33
N TYR A 109 -2.32 -2.96 14.65
CA TYR A 109 -2.69 -2.90 13.23
C TYR A 109 -1.85 -3.83 12.37
N GLY A 110 -0.56 -3.99 12.66
CA GLY A 110 0.29 -4.92 11.91
C GLY A 110 -0.17 -6.38 12.00
N GLU A 111 -0.67 -6.80 13.17
CA GLU A 111 -1.25 -8.14 13.36
C GLU A 111 -2.57 -8.28 12.61
N PHE A 112 -3.44 -7.27 12.73
CA PHE A 112 -4.72 -7.22 12.00
C PHE A 112 -4.51 -7.29 10.48
N HIS A 113 -3.60 -6.46 9.96
CA HIS A 113 -3.29 -6.42 8.53
C HIS A 113 -2.83 -7.78 8.01
N ARG A 114 -1.88 -8.42 8.71
CA ARG A 114 -1.39 -9.75 8.35
C ARG A 114 -2.46 -10.82 8.42
N ALA A 115 -3.27 -10.80 9.46
CA ALA A 115 -4.33 -11.79 9.64
C ALA A 115 -5.41 -11.66 8.56
N LEU A 116 -5.83 -10.44 8.24
CA LEU A 116 -6.89 -10.22 7.25
C LEU A 116 -6.38 -10.43 5.81
N LEU A 117 -5.22 -9.83 5.45
CA LEU A 117 -4.67 -9.97 4.10
C LEU A 117 -4.16 -11.39 3.84
N GLY A 118 -3.58 -12.06 4.84
CA GLY A 118 -3.07 -13.42 4.74
C GLY A 118 -4.15 -14.50 4.79
N SER A 119 -5.39 -14.17 5.13
CA SER A 119 -6.50 -15.13 5.15
C SER A 119 -6.79 -15.72 3.77
N GLU A 120 -7.16 -16.99 3.71
CA GLU A 120 -7.68 -17.63 2.50
C GLU A 120 -9.10 -17.15 2.17
N ASP A 121 -9.85 -16.73 3.20
CA ASP A 121 -11.20 -16.22 3.05
C ASP A 121 -11.25 -14.87 2.32
N ARG A 122 -12.41 -14.62 1.72
CA ARG A 122 -12.70 -13.30 1.15
C ARG A 122 -12.80 -12.26 2.26
N ALA A 123 -12.09 -11.16 2.11
CA ALA A 123 -12.21 -10.03 3.02
C ALA A 123 -13.55 -9.31 2.78
N THR A 124 -14.42 -9.37 3.77
CA THR A 124 -15.72 -8.69 3.86
C THR A 124 -15.77 -7.88 5.15
N GLU A 125 -16.87 -7.17 5.39
CA GLU A 125 -17.08 -6.52 6.69
C GLU A 125 -17.06 -7.53 7.83
N GLU A 126 -17.76 -8.66 7.66
CA GLU A 126 -17.92 -9.70 8.68
C GLU A 126 -16.58 -10.39 9.00
N THR A 127 -15.81 -10.77 7.98
CA THR A 127 -14.51 -11.41 8.19
C THR A 127 -13.50 -10.45 8.81
N ALA A 128 -13.51 -9.19 8.42
CA ALA A 128 -12.65 -8.16 9.03
C ALA A 128 -13.02 -7.89 10.49
N ILE A 129 -14.32 -7.84 10.83
CA ILE A 129 -14.79 -7.73 12.22
C ILE A 129 -14.39 -8.97 13.04
N ALA A 130 -14.50 -10.17 12.45
CA ALA A 130 -14.09 -11.41 13.12
C ALA A 130 -12.58 -11.40 13.44
N VAL A 131 -11.73 -11.01 12.49
CA VAL A 131 -10.28 -10.84 12.70
C VAL A 131 -10.00 -9.82 13.80
N ALA A 132 -10.68 -8.68 13.79
CA ALA A 132 -10.53 -7.68 14.85
C ALA A 132 -10.91 -8.25 16.23
N GLY A 133 -11.95 -9.07 16.29
CA GLY A 133 -12.39 -9.77 17.51
C GLY A 133 -11.31 -10.68 18.11
N THR A 134 -10.55 -11.38 17.28
CA THR A 134 -9.42 -12.22 17.74
C THR A 134 -8.30 -11.40 18.40
N LEU A 135 -8.21 -10.12 18.05
CA LEU A 135 -7.24 -9.17 18.60
C LEU A 135 -7.80 -8.32 19.76
N GLY A 136 -9.01 -8.66 20.22
CA GLY A 136 -9.64 -8.00 21.37
C GLY A 136 -10.37 -6.70 21.08
N VAL A 137 -10.61 -6.38 19.79
CA VAL A 137 -11.41 -5.22 19.38
C VAL A 137 -12.83 -5.68 19.04
N THR A 138 -13.80 -5.12 19.77
CA THR A 138 -15.20 -5.53 19.62
C THR A 138 -15.87 -4.87 18.41
N GLU A 139 -16.85 -5.55 17.84
CA GLU A 139 -17.69 -4.99 16.75
C GLU A 139 -18.31 -3.65 17.16
N LYS A 140 -18.79 -3.52 18.39
CA LYS A 140 -19.36 -2.26 18.91
C LYS A 140 -18.37 -1.09 18.83
N GLN A 141 -17.10 -1.33 19.17
CA GLN A 141 -16.05 -0.30 19.06
C GLN A 141 -15.79 0.09 17.61
N LEU A 142 -15.72 -0.90 16.71
CA LEU A 142 -15.52 -0.66 15.28
C LEU A 142 -16.67 0.13 14.68
N ARG A 143 -17.93 -0.29 14.89
CA ARG A 143 -19.11 0.40 14.35
C ARG A 143 -19.24 1.83 14.86
N ALA A 144 -19.02 2.05 16.15
CA ALA A 144 -19.02 3.39 16.72
C ALA A 144 -17.92 4.30 16.11
N LYS A 145 -16.79 3.71 15.71
CA LYS A 145 -15.69 4.45 15.07
C LYS A 145 -15.99 4.72 13.60
N MET A 146 -16.51 3.74 12.87
CA MET A 146 -16.93 3.88 11.47
C MET A 146 -18.00 4.98 11.29
N GLU A 147 -18.92 5.10 12.25
CA GLU A 147 -19.96 6.13 12.24
C GLU A 147 -19.38 7.53 12.46
N LYS A 148 -18.45 7.69 13.41
CA LYS A 148 -17.85 8.98 13.76
C LYS A 148 -16.80 9.47 12.77
N GLU A 149 -16.05 8.55 12.18
CA GLU A 149 -14.96 8.83 11.26
C GLU A 149 -15.11 8.01 9.98
N PRO A 150 -15.96 8.46 9.03
CA PRO A 150 -16.18 7.76 7.77
C PRO A 150 -14.88 7.63 6.96
N HIS A 151 -14.69 6.47 6.37
CA HIS A 151 -13.50 6.14 5.57
C HIS A 151 -13.41 6.86 4.21
N ASP A 152 -14.46 7.54 3.79
CA ASP A 152 -14.60 8.11 2.45
C ASP A 152 -13.48 9.08 2.04
N ALA A 153 -12.95 9.85 2.99
CA ALA A 153 -11.87 10.80 2.69
C ALA A 153 -10.55 10.07 2.37
N ALA A 154 -10.25 8.99 3.11
CA ALA A 154 -9.08 8.15 2.87
C ALA A 154 -9.16 7.45 1.51
N VAL A 155 -10.34 6.89 1.19
CA VAL A 155 -10.61 6.25 -0.10
C VAL A 155 -10.44 7.24 -1.25
N ARG A 156 -11.04 8.44 -1.15
CA ARG A 156 -10.87 9.48 -2.19
C ARG A 156 -9.42 9.87 -2.38
N GLU A 157 -8.65 10.07 -1.30
CA GLU A 157 -7.22 10.38 -1.38
C GLU A 157 -6.47 9.27 -2.11
N ALA A 158 -6.68 8.01 -1.73
CA ALA A 158 -6.01 6.88 -2.35
C ALA A 158 -6.34 6.75 -3.85
N TYR A 159 -7.60 6.92 -4.24
CA TYR A 159 -8.02 6.89 -5.65
C TYR A 159 -7.44 8.05 -6.45
N THR A 160 -7.42 9.26 -5.89
CA THR A 160 -6.81 10.43 -6.55
C THR A 160 -5.33 10.18 -6.79
N LEU A 161 -4.59 9.75 -5.77
CA LEU A 161 -3.18 9.42 -5.89
C LEU A 161 -2.92 8.28 -6.90
N ALA A 162 -3.74 7.23 -6.86
CA ALA A 162 -3.62 6.13 -7.82
C ALA A 162 -3.79 6.63 -9.27
N ASN A 163 -4.78 7.50 -9.52
CA ASN A 163 -4.98 8.09 -10.83
C ASN A 163 -3.80 8.96 -11.27
N ASP A 164 -3.32 9.86 -10.40
CA ASP A 164 -2.21 10.78 -10.69
C ASP A 164 -0.89 10.03 -10.94
N LEU A 165 -0.69 8.90 -10.27
CA LEU A 165 0.48 8.03 -10.41
C LEU A 165 0.35 7.00 -11.54
N GLY A 166 -0.81 6.90 -12.21
CA GLY A 166 -1.08 5.90 -13.22
C GLY A 166 -1.21 4.48 -12.65
N ILE A 167 -1.54 4.33 -11.37
CA ILE A 167 -1.77 3.04 -10.71
C ILE A 167 -3.16 2.52 -11.10
N THR A 168 -3.20 1.39 -11.78
CA THR A 168 -4.43 0.74 -12.28
C THR A 168 -4.71 -0.60 -11.60
N GLY A 169 -3.84 -1.04 -10.71
CA GLY A 169 -3.96 -2.32 -10.01
C GLY A 169 -3.13 -2.38 -8.74
N THR A 170 -3.37 -3.43 -7.97
CA THR A 170 -2.67 -3.71 -6.70
C THR A 170 -1.94 -5.06 -6.76
N PRO A 171 -0.84 -5.25 -6.04
CA PRO A 171 -0.10 -4.19 -5.36
C PRO A 171 0.56 -3.24 -6.36
N SER A 172 0.77 -1.99 -5.93
CA SER A 172 1.67 -1.04 -6.60
C SER A 172 2.44 -0.30 -5.54
N TYR A 173 3.63 0.18 -5.86
CA TYR A 173 4.51 0.80 -4.87
C TYR A 173 4.96 2.17 -5.31
N VAL A 174 5.30 3.02 -4.33
CA VAL A 174 6.10 4.23 -4.56
C VAL A 174 7.34 4.14 -3.69
N ILE A 175 8.51 4.25 -4.32
CA ILE A 175 9.83 4.23 -3.66
C ILE A 175 10.62 5.42 -4.22
N GLY A 176 11.04 6.35 -3.35
CA GLY A 176 11.70 7.56 -3.82
C GLY A 176 10.85 8.35 -4.81
N ASN A 177 11.30 8.44 -6.05
CA ASN A 177 10.64 9.13 -7.15
C ASN A 177 10.03 8.19 -8.21
N GLU A 178 9.90 6.90 -7.91
CA GLU A 178 9.42 5.90 -8.85
C GLU A 178 8.11 5.26 -8.39
N ALA A 179 7.16 5.12 -9.32
CA ALA A 179 6.01 4.26 -9.17
C ALA A 179 6.32 2.87 -9.78
N VAL A 180 6.15 1.81 -8.98
CA VAL A 180 6.44 0.42 -9.34
C VAL A 180 5.14 -0.36 -9.37
N PHE A 181 4.84 -1.01 -10.47
CA PHE A 181 3.54 -1.65 -10.70
C PHE A 181 3.61 -3.17 -10.58
N GLY A 182 2.67 -3.74 -9.84
CA GLY A 182 2.52 -5.18 -9.67
C GLY A 182 3.40 -5.77 -8.55
N ALA A 183 3.23 -7.06 -8.31
CA ALA A 183 3.98 -7.83 -7.31
C ALA A 183 5.38 -8.18 -7.85
N VAL A 184 6.30 -7.25 -7.75
CA VAL A 184 7.68 -7.38 -8.29
C VAL A 184 8.60 -8.25 -7.42
N GLY A 185 8.20 -8.56 -6.19
CA GLY A 185 8.94 -9.43 -5.26
C GLY A 185 9.94 -8.69 -4.39
N ALA A 186 10.30 -9.34 -3.27
CA ALA A 186 11.18 -8.77 -2.24
C ALA A 186 12.56 -8.36 -2.79
N ALA A 187 13.13 -9.13 -3.71
CA ALA A 187 14.45 -8.85 -4.27
C ALA A 187 14.50 -7.53 -5.05
N GLU A 188 13.49 -7.26 -5.89
CA GLU A 188 13.40 -6.01 -6.66
C GLU A 188 13.22 -4.81 -5.73
N ILE A 189 12.30 -4.90 -4.76
CA ILE A 189 12.07 -3.83 -3.78
C ILE A 189 13.34 -3.56 -2.98
N SER A 190 14.01 -4.60 -2.49
CA SER A 190 15.25 -4.47 -1.72
C SER A 190 16.38 -3.84 -2.54
N THR A 191 16.48 -4.17 -3.83
CA THR A 191 17.44 -3.53 -4.75
C THR A 191 17.15 -2.03 -4.88
N LYS A 192 15.89 -1.63 -5.07
CA LYS A 192 15.51 -0.22 -5.14
C LYS A 192 15.78 0.53 -3.82
N VAL A 193 15.53 -0.11 -2.68
CA VAL A 193 15.88 0.42 -1.36
C VAL A 193 17.40 0.64 -1.21
N ALA A 194 18.20 -0.34 -1.60
CA ALA A 194 19.66 -0.24 -1.57
C ALA A 194 20.17 0.90 -2.50
N ASN A 195 19.61 1.01 -3.69
CA ASN A 195 19.94 2.08 -4.64
C ASN A 195 19.57 3.47 -4.08
N MET A 196 18.40 3.62 -3.46
CA MET A 196 18.03 4.87 -2.78
C MET A 196 19.04 5.32 -1.74
N ARG A 197 19.64 4.37 -1.00
CA ARG A 197 20.71 4.65 -0.03
C ARG A 197 22.03 5.02 -0.69
N SER A 198 22.37 4.38 -1.80
CA SER A 198 23.68 4.54 -2.45
C SER A 198 23.77 5.77 -3.35
N CYS A 199 22.74 6.05 -4.13
CA CYS A 199 22.75 7.13 -5.15
C CYS A 199 21.53 8.06 -5.11
N GLY A 200 20.58 7.85 -4.19
CA GLY A 200 19.37 8.66 -4.06
C GLY A 200 18.32 8.44 -5.16
N LYS A 201 18.47 7.36 -5.95
CA LYS A 201 17.54 6.94 -7.00
C LYS A 201 17.24 5.46 -6.85
N THR A 202 16.14 5.00 -7.43
CA THR A 202 15.75 3.58 -7.44
C THR A 202 16.54 2.73 -8.43
N ALA A 203 17.17 3.37 -9.41
CA ALA A 203 18.12 2.76 -10.34
C ALA A 203 19.41 3.60 -10.40
N CYS A 204 20.53 2.97 -10.18
CA CYS A 204 21.86 3.58 -10.25
C CYS A 204 22.60 3.21 -11.55
#